data_2ad126dd81545bee73f4714e761ddd2e
#
_entry.id   2ad126dd81545bee73f4714e761ddd2e
#
_cell.length_a   1.000
_cell.length_b   1.000
_cell.length_c   1.000
_cell.angle_alpha   90.00
_cell.angle_beta   90.00
_cell.angle_gamma   90.00
#
_symmetry.space_group_name_H-M   'P 1'
#
loop_
_entity.id
_entity.type
_entity.pdbx_description
1 polymer ?
#
loop_
_entity_poly.entity_id
_entity_poly.type
_entity_poly.pdbx_seq_one_letter_code
_entity_poly.pdbx_strand_id
1 'polypeptide(L)'
;MKKPPLTLLLPLTLVLLAAGYYLHNYVTFVHAPAALTDKEKRMVDTLFATTKAQCVGRYVFEVPASFENSLTDRALINEVRISSKRLYRPAFEQRIRLREEALKNSYTVDPVDRSFLKDVYRISDSAVIFDRNKNESAAGFSRVLEAHLYTEGVAFILTQEIFDVSDSKYEEDKQTFIKAGFDNSTLNDKPAKLAELQDLMSRLSGRKNDEIPVQPGSCIAEGLFGTEARNPERTLP
;
A
#
# COMPACT_ATOMS: atom_id res chain seq x y z
N MET A 1 16.47 57.25 23.30
CA MET A 1 17.09 56.06 22.70
C MET A 1 18.42 56.48 22.06
N LYS A 2 19.58 56.03 22.59
CA LYS A 2 20.90 56.34 22.03
C LYS A 2 21.12 55.51 20.76
N LYS A 3 21.39 56.17 19.62
CA LYS A 3 21.76 55.47 18.37
C LYS A 3 23.11 54.77 18.60
N PRO A 4 23.27 53.50 18.17
CA PRO A 4 24.55 52.81 18.30
C PRO A 4 25.62 53.55 17.47
N PRO A 5 26.88 53.60 17.92
CA PRO A 5 27.94 54.29 17.20
C PRO A 5 28.21 53.59 15.87
N LEU A 6 28.31 54.36 14.81
CA LEU A 6 28.52 53.90 13.42
C LEU A 6 29.74 52.96 13.28
N THR A 7 30.73 53.10 14.18
CA THR A 7 31.95 52.28 14.24
C THR A 7 31.70 50.83 14.65
N LEU A 8 30.56 50.52 15.29
CA LEU A 8 30.19 49.14 15.66
C LEU A 8 29.35 48.45 14.57
N LEU A 9 28.68 49.22 13.72
CA LEU A 9 27.84 48.67 12.64
C LEU A 9 28.67 48.11 11.49
N LEU A 10 29.81 48.69 11.18
CA LEU A 10 30.66 48.28 10.07
C LEU A 10 31.24 46.83 10.21
N PRO A 11 31.81 46.43 11.37
CA PRO A 11 32.29 45.05 11.53
C PRO A 11 31.15 44.04 11.60
N LEU A 12 29.97 44.41 12.12
CA LEU A 12 28.83 43.52 12.17
C LEU A 12 28.27 43.15 10.77
N THR A 13 28.21 44.16 9.87
CA THR A 13 27.78 43.92 8.48
C THR A 13 28.77 43.08 7.70
N LEU A 14 30.10 43.27 7.92
CA LEU A 14 31.11 42.41 7.30
C LEU A 14 31.05 40.97 7.77
N VAL A 15 30.79 40.71 9.05
CA VAL A 15 30.62 39.35 9.59
C VAL A 15 29.37 38.69 9.02
N LEU A 16 28.24 39.39 8.89
CA LEU A 16 27.03 38.88 8.30
C LEU A 16 27.19 38.54 6.80
N LEU A 17 27.88 39.40 6.05
CA LEU A 17 28.18 39.15 4.64
C LEU A 17 29.12 37.96 4.47
N ALA A 18 30.15 37.81 5.29
CA ALA A 18 31.05 36.67 5.29
C ALA A 18 30.30 35.37 5.65
N ALA A 19 29.46 35.40 6.70
CA ALA A 19 28.65 34.26 7.10
C ALA A 19 27.64 33.86 6.00
N GLY A 20 26.98 34.84 5.37
CA GLY A 20 26.07 34.59 4.23
C GLY A 20 26.78 33.99 3.02
N TYR A 21 27.98 34.48 2.70
CA TYR A 21 28.82 33.94 1.62
C TYR A 21 29.26 32.48 1.90
N TYR A 22 29.71 32.22 3.15
CA TYR A 22 30.09 30.86 3.57
C TYR A 22 28.88 29.89 3.53
N LEU A 23 27.74 30.36 4.04
CA LEU A 23 26.52 29.54 4.03
C LEU A 23 26.04 29.22 2.60
N HIS A 24 26.07 30.25 1.74
CA HIS A 24 25.70 30.08 0.33
C HIS A 24 26.63 29.08 -0.39
N ASN A 25 27.93 29.20 -0.24
CA ASN A 25 28.90 28.28 -0.84
C ASN A 25 28.80 26.89 -0.24
N TYR A 26 28.54 26.75 1.06
CA TYR A 26 28.33 25.45 1.70
C TYR A 26 27.08 24.76 1.15
N VAL A 27 25.96 25.47 1.05
CA VAL A 27 24.70 24.92 0.51
C VAL A 27 24.86 24.53 -0.96
N THR A 28 25.49 25.37 -1.78
CA THR A 28 25.72 25.07 -3.20
C THR A 28 26.70 23.91 -3.40
N PHE A 29 27.74 23.82 -2.57
CA PHE A 29 28.73 22.71 -2.66
C PHE A 29 28.15 21.37 -2.20
N VAL A 30 27.35 21.37 -1.13
CA VAL A 30 26.76 20.13 -0.57
C VAL A 30 25.61 19.59 -1.44
N HIS A 31 24.91 20.47 -2.18
CA HIS A 31 23.73 20.09 -2.99
C HIS A 31 24.01 20.08 -4.50
N ALA A 32 25.20 20.46 -4.96
CA ALA A 32 25.54 20.29 -6.36
C ALA A 32 25.74 18.79 -6.65
N PRO A 33 24.95 18.17 -7.56
CA PRO A 33 25.19 16.79 -7.95
C PRO A 33 26.60 16.71 -8.53
N ALA A 34 27.42 15.80 -8.03
CA ALA A 34 28.74 15.54 -8.57
C ALA A 34 28.63 15.24 -10.06
N ALA A 35 29.40 15.95 -10.89
CA ALA A 35 29.43 15.67 -12.32
C ALA A 35 29.92 14.23 -12.55
N LEU A 36 29.18 13.46 -13.34
CA LEU A 36 29.56 12.10 -13.70
C LEU A 36 30.92 12.09 -14.40
N THR A 37 31.78 11.16 -14.03
CA THR A 37 33.03 10.90 -14.75
C THR A 37 32.73 10.34 -16.14
N ASP A 38 33.68 10.43 -17.07
CA ASP A 38 33.49 9.88 -18.42
C ASP A 38 33.29 8.36 -18.46
N LYS A 39 33.77 7.66 -17.43
CA LYS A 39 33.50 6.23 -17.25
C LYS A 39 32.03 5.99 -16.84
N GLU A 40 31.55 6.77 -15.92
CA GLU A 40 30.15 6.68 -15.46
C GLU A 40 29.17 7.09 -16.55
N LYS A 41 29.47 8.14 -17.32
CA LYS A 41 28.69 8.52 -18.51
C LYS A 41 28.59 7.37 -19.50
N ARG A 42 29.73 6.78 -19.91
CA ARG A 42 29.72 5.64 -20.83
C ARG A 42 28.93 4.44 -20.27
N MET A 43 28.98 4.20 -18.94
CA MET A 43 28.20 3.13 -18.31
C MET A 43 26.71 3.41 -18.40
N VAL A 44 26.30 4.65 -18.10
CA VAL A 44 24.88 5.08 -18.22
C VAL A 44 24.43 4.97 -19.68
N ASP A 45 25.23 5.50 -20.64
CA ASP A 45 24.89 5.43 -22.06
C ASP A 45 24.72 3.97 -22.54
N THR A 46 25.59 3.08 -22.06
CA THR A 46 25.47 1.65 -22.37
C THR A 46 24.22 1.02 -21.78
N LEU A 47 23.88 1.34 -20.53
CA LEU A 47 22.66 0.84 -19.88
C LEU A 47 21.39 1.32 -20.58
N PHE A 48 21.37 2.56 -21.04
CA PHE A 48 20.23 3.17 -21.72
C PHE A 48 20.26 3.03 -23.26
N ALA A 49 21.24 2.28 -23.82
CA ALA A 49 21.29 2.01 -25.25
C ALA A 49 20.03 1.28 -25.77
N THR A 50 19.38 0.49 -24.91
CA THR A 50 18.09 -0.15 -25.18
C THR A 50 17.21 0.05 -23.97
N THR A 51 16.05 0.67 -24.16
CA THR A 51 15.08 0.98 -23.11
C THR A 51 13.75 0.25 -23.31
N LYS A 52 12.98 0.18 -22.26
CA LYS A 52 11.58 -0.23 -22.28
C LYS A 52 10.76 0.73 -21.41
N ALA A 53 9.51 0.97 -21.81
CA ALA A 53 8.60 1.76 -21.01
C ALA A 53 8.16 0.97 -19.76
N GLN A 54 8.14 1.63 -18.62
CA GLN A 54 7.71 1.09 -17.34
C GLN A 54 6.64 1.96 -16.72
N CYS A 55 5.58 1.34 -16.21
CA CYS A 55 4.53 2.04 -15.48
C CYS A 55 4.63 1.73 -13.99
N VAL A 56 4.70 2.78 -13.16
CA VAL A 56 4.66 2.69 -11.69
C VAL A 56 3.76 3.80 -11.14
N GLY A 57 2.75 3.44 -10.37
CA GLY A 57 1.75 4.40 -9.94
C GLY A 57 1.07 5.05 -11.14
N ARG A 58 1.11 6.36 -11.21
CA ARG A 58 0.51 7.17 -12.30
C ARG A 58 1.53 7.60 -13.36
N TYR A 59 2.74 7.10 -13.30
CA TYR A 59 3.84 7.55 -14.14
C TYR A 59 4.30 6.45 -15.09
N VAL A 60 4.61 6.85 -16.31
CA VAL A 60 5.30 6.02 -17.32
C VAL A 60 6.65 6.66 -17.59
N PHE A 61 7.69 5.88 -17.55
CA PHE A 61 9.06 6.32 -17.82
C PHE A 61 9.87 5.23 -18.48
N GLU A 62 10.96 5.61 -19.13
CA GLU A 62 11.89 4.68 -19.76
C GLU A 62 12.91 4.15 -18.75
N VAL A 63 13.12 2.84 -18.76
CA VAL A 63 14.17 2.17 -17.99
C VAL A 63 15.04 1.34 -18.91
N PRO A 64 16.30 1.03 -18.55
CA PRO A 64 17.10 0.06 -19.27
C PRO A 64 16.34 -1.25 -19.49
N ALA A 65 16.42 -1.81 -20.69
CA ALA A 65 15.69 -3.05 -21.03
C ALA A 65 16.08 -4.23 -20.12
N SER A 66 17.29 -4.21 -19.56
CA SER A 66 17.78 -5.21 -18.60
C SER A 66 17.20 -5.09 -17.19
N PHE A 67 16.49 -4.00 -16.85
CA PHE A 67 15.90 -3.84 -15.53
C PHE A 67 14.66 -4.71 -15.40
N GLU A 68 14.58 -5.43 -14.29
CA GLU A 68 13.43 -6.25 -13.91
C GLU A 68 12.73 -5.66 -12.71
N ASN A 69 11.40 -5.82 -12.64
CA ASN A 69 10.63 -5.40 -11.49
C ASN A 69 10.82 -6.38 -10.33
N SER A 70 10.89 -5.86 -9.12
CA SER A 70 10.74 -6.68 -7.93
C SER A 70 9.32 -7.23 -7.84
N LEU A 71 9.18 -8.55 -7.83
CA LEU A 71 7.87 -9.22 -7.68
C LEU A 71 7.36 -9.23 -6.23
N THR A 72 8.10 -8.59 -5.31
CA THR A 72 7.74 -8.51 -3.89
C THR A 72 7.09 -7.17 -3.52
N ASP A 73 6.85 -6.32 -4.50
CA ASP A 73 6.26 -5.00 -4.27
C ASP A 73 4.85 -5.12 -3.71
N ARG A 74 4.59 -4.32 -2.69
CA ARG A 74 3.29 -4.20 -2.05
C ARG A 74 2.76 -2.80 -2.27
N ALA A 75 1.52 -2.69 -2.69
CA ALA A 75 0.82 -1.41 -2.73
C ALA A 75 0.06 -1.19 -1.42
N LEU A 76 -0.03 0.08 -1.00
CA LEU A 76 -0.86 0.50 0.11
C LEU A 76 -1.84 1.57 -0.41
N ILE A 77 -3.14 1.28 -0.31
CA ILE A 77 -4.21 2.19 -0.75
C ILE A 77 -5.21 2.28 0.40
N ASN A 78 -5.41 3.46 0.97
CA ASN A 78 -6.33 3.69 2.08
C ASN A 78 -6.17 2.66 3.22
N GLU A 79 -4.96 2.44 3.71
CA GLU A 79 -4.62 1.43 4.73
C GLU A 79 -4.78 -0.04 4.29
N VAL A 80 -5.32 -0.31 3.10
CA VAL A 80 -5.40 -1.66 2.54
C VAL A 80 -4.07 -2.03 1.91
N ARG A 81 -3.48 -3.12 2.40
CA ARG A 81 -2.26 -3.69 1.82
C ARG A 81 -2.64 -4.64 0.69
N ILE A 82 -2.06 -4.42 -0.48
CA ILE A 82 -2.32 -5.20 -1.68
C ILE A 82 -1.03 -5.90 -2.10
N SER A 83 -1.09 -7.19 -2.25
CA SER A 83 -0.04 -7.99 -2.90
C SER A 83 -0.63 -8.77 -4.07
N SER A 84 0.20 -9.05 -5.06
CA SER A 84 -0.21 -9.71 -6.30
C SER A 84 0.75 -10.83 -6.68
N LYS A 85 0.25 -11.80 -7.38
CA LYS A 85 1.05 -12.88 -7.96
C LYS A 85 0.35 -13.46 -9.16
N ARG A 86 1.08 -13.66 -10.24
CA ARG A 86 0.59 -14.38 -11.42
C ARG A 86 0.44 -15.86 -11.09
N LEU A 87 -0.77 -16.38 -11.28
CA LEU A 87 -1.13 -17.77 -11.00
C LEU A 87 -2.08 -18.31 -12.07
N TYR A 88 -2.11 -19.64 -12.26
CA TYR A 88 -3.21 -20.29 -12.95
C TYR A 88 -4.46 -20.37 -12.07
N ARG A 89 -5.64 -20.30 -12.69
CA ARG A 89 -6.91 -20.34 -11.97
C ARG A 89 -7.06 -21.55 -11.04
N PRO A 90 -6.75 -22.80 -11.43
CA PRO A 90 -6.84 -23.95 -10.52
C PRO A 90 -5.92 -23.82 -9.30
N ALA A 91 -4.73 -23.21 -9.45
CA ALA A 91 -3.83 -22.96 -8.32
C ALA A 91 -4.39 -21.90 -7.38
N PHE A 92 -5.07 -20.85 -7.89
CA PHE A 92 -5.80 -19.90 -7.07
C PHE A 92 -6.93 -20.58 -6.28
N GLU A 93 -7.77 -21.37 -6.93
CA GLU A 93 -8.88 -22.08 -6.29
C GLU A 93 -8.39 -23.05 -5.19
N GLN A 94 -7.30 -23.78 -5.44
CA GLN A 94 -6.66 -24.62 -4.44
C GLN A 94 -6.17 -23.79 -3.25
N ARG A 95 -5.52 -22.65 -3.52
CA ARG A 95 -5.04 -21.72 -2.47
C ARG A 95 -6.17 -21.24 -1.59
N ILE A 96 -7.34 -20.90 -2.16
CA ILE A 96 -8.49 -20.45 -1.38
C ILE A 96 -9.00 -21.57 -0.47
N ARG A 97 -9.15 -22.80 -0.99
CA ARG A 97 -9.59 -23.94 -0.17
C ARG A 97 -8.63 -24.20 0.99
N LEU A 98 -7.32 -24.26 0.71
CA LEU A 98 -6.31 -24.50 1.75
C LEU A 98 -6.26 -23.35 2.76
N ARG A 99 -6.45 -22.10 2.31
CA ARG A 99 -6.46 -20.94 3.22
C ARG A 99 -7.68 -20.99 4.14
N GLU A 100 -8.85 -21.25 3.62
CA GLU A 100 -10.07 -21.38 4.42
C GLU A 100 -9.96 -22.49 5.46
N GLU A 101 -9.44 -23.67 5.04
CA GLU A 101 -9.18 -24.79 5.95
C GLU A 101 -8.17 -24.42 7.05
N ALA A 102 -7.07 -23.79 6.69
CA ALA A 102 -6.09 -23.32 7.65
C ALA A 102 -6.69 -22.35 8.66
N LEU A 103 -7.52 -21.38 8.20
CA LEU A 103 -8.18 -20.42 9.09
C LEU A 103 -9.21 -21.06 10.01
N LYS A 104 -9.95 -22.07 9.52
CA LYS A 104 -10.91 -22.84 10.36
C LYS A 104 -10.21 -23.66 11.45
N ASN A 105 -9.02 -24.17 11.14
CA ASN A 105 -8.22 -24.98 12.05
C ASN A 105 -7.30 -24.15 12.95
N SER A 106 -7.20 -22.82 12.74
CA SER A 106 -6.45 -21.93 13.61
C SER A 106 -7.14 -21.80 14.97
N TYR A 107 -6.35 -21.67 16.02
CA TYR A 107 -6.85 -21.50 17.40
C TYR A 107 -6.71 -20.06 17.86
N THR A 108 -7.36 -19.74 18.97
CA THR A 108 -7.21 -18.50 19.72
C THR A 108 -6.66 -18.83 21.11
N VAL A 109 -5.75 -18.02 21.61
CA VAL A 109 -5.19 -18.18 22.96
C VAL A 109 -6.32 -18.04 24.00
N ASP A 110 -7.15 -17.01 23.86
CA ASP A 110 -8.35 -16.84 24.67
C ASP A 110 -9.53 -17.63 24.07
N PRO A 111 -10.14 -18.57 24.81
CA PRO A 111 -11.31 -19.29 24.35
C PRO A 111 -12.52 -18.40 24.04
N VAL A 112 -12.66 -17.23 24.67
CA VAL A 112 -13.73 -16.25 24.41
C VAL A 112 -13.65 -15.76 22.95
N ASP A 113 -12.45 -15.70 22.38
CA ASP A 113 -12.21 -15.20 21.04
C ASP A 113 -12.36 -16.26 19.93
N ARG A 114 -12.86 -17.48 20.26
CA ARG A 114 -13.22 -18.49 19.27
C ARG A 114 -14.40 -18.02 18.41
N SER A 115 -14.50 -18.41 17.16
CA SER A 115 -13.54 -19.10 16.30
C SER A 115 -12.52 -18.09 15.74
N PHE A 116 -11.35 -18.58 15.25
CA PHE A 116 -10.36 -17.73 14.60
C PHE A 116 -10.91 -17.10 13.31
N LEU A 117 -11.53 -17.91 12.44
CA LEU A 117 -12.29 -17.46 11.27
C LEU A 117 -13.71 -17.09 11.74
N LYS A 118 -14.09 -15.81 11.55
CA LYS A 118 -15.40 -15.28 11.97
C LYS A 118 -16.45 -15.44 10.88
N ASP A 119 -16.07 -15.08 9.62
CA ASP A 119 -17.02 -15.08 8.52
C ASP A 119 -16.31 -15.30 7.18
N VAL A 120 -17.07 -15.72 6.16
CA VAL A 120 -16.60 -15.93 4.79
C VAL A 120 -17.57 -15.30 3.81
N TYR A 121 -17.17 -14.19 3.20
CA TYR A 121 -17.95 -13.50 2.18
C TYR A 121 -17.53 -13.98 0.80
N ARG A 122 -18.36 -14.82 0.15
CA ARG A 122 -18.15 -15.26 -1.23
C ARG A 122 -18.78 -14.24 -2.16
N ILE A 123 -17.93 -13.43 -2.79
CA ILE A 123 -18.36 -12.35 -3.69
C ILE A 123 -18.66 -12.92 -5.08
N SER A 124 -17.80 -13.83 -5.56
CA SER A 124 -17.94 -14.53 -6.82
C SER A 124 -17.07 -15.81 -6.83
N ASP A 125 -17.06 -16.56 -7.93
CA ASP A 125 -16.15 -17.71 -8.13
C ASP A 125 -14.66 -17.29 -8.16
N SER A 126 -14.39 -16.01 -8.31
CA SER A 126 -13.04 -15.45 -8.39
C SER A 126 -12.71 -14.51 -7.23
N ALA A 127 -13.61 -14.35 -6.24
CA ALA A 127 -13.44 -13.38 -5.16
C ALA A 127 -14.07 -13.85 -3.85
N VAL A 128 -13.28 -13.81 -2.77
CA VAL A 128 -13.70 -14.17 -1.41
C VAL A 128 -13.04 -13.25 -0.40
N ILE A 129 -13.73 -12.93 0.69
CA ILE A 129 -13.19 -12.18 1.83
C ILE A 129 -13.35 -13.06 3.07
N PHE A 130 -12.28 -13.23 3.82
CA PHE A 130 -12.24 -13.87 5.14
C PHE A 130 -12.20 -12.79 6.22
N ASP A 131 -13.16 -12.81 7.13
CA ASP A 131 -13.10 -12.05 8.38
C ASP A 131 -12.48 -12.97 9.44
N ARG A 132 -11.30 -12.61 9.92
CA ARG A 132 -10.53 -13.46 10.84
C ARG A 132 -9.88 -12.67 11.95
N ASN A 133 -9.52 -13.31 13.05
CA ASN A 133 -8.68 -12.69 14.06
C ASN A 133 -7.35 -12.19 13.45
N LYS A 134 -6.80 -11.12 14.00
CA LYS A 134 -5.52 -10.56 13.55
C LYS A 134 -4.38 -11.59 13.71
N ASN A 135 -4.33 -12.24 14.86
CA ASN A 135 -3.45 -13.38 15.17
C ASN A 135 -4.06 -14.18 16.33
N GLU A 136 -3.39 -15.25 16.78
CA GLU A 136 -3.89 -16.15 17.82
C GLU A 136 -4.06 -15.48 19.18
N SER A 137 -3.26 -14.46 19.50
CA SER A 137 -3.24 -13.76 20.79
C SER A 137 -3.97 -12.42 20.78
N ALA A 138 -4.45 -11.97 19.61
CA ALA A 138 -5.23 -10.75 19.53
C ALA A 138 -6.64 -10.99 20.05
N ALA A 139 -7.19 -9.99 20.77
CA ALA A 139 -8.60 -9.98 21.14
C ALA A 139 -9.49 -10.12 19.90
N GLY A 140 -10.56 -10.88 20.00
CA GLY A 140 -11.39 -11.24 18.86
C GLY A 140 -12.17 -10.09 18.22
N PHE A 141 -12.12 -8.89 18.79
CA PHE A 141 -12.58 -7.65 18.16
C PHE A 141 -11.49 -6.97 17.33
N SER A 142 -10.21 -7.36 17.48
CA SER A 142 -9.11 -6.90 16.62
C SER A 142 -8.92 -7.91 15.50
N ARG A 143 -9.45 -7.60 14.32
CA ARG A 143 -9.57 -8.53 13.20
C ARG A 143 -8.93 -8.02 11.93
N VAL A 144 -8.95 -8.85 10.92
CA VAL A 144 -8.48 -8.54 9.56
C VAL A 144 -9.51 -9.05 8.56
N LEU A 145 -9.92 -8.19 7.64
CA LEU A 145 -10.54 -8.60 6.40
C LEU A 145 -9.43 -8.97 5.42
N GLU A 146 -9.37 -10.25 5.06
CA GLU A 146 -8.41 -10.80 4.11
C GLU A 146 -9.14 -11.19 2.83
N ALA A 147 -9.04 -10.33 1.81
CA ALA A 147 -9.67 -10.56 0.53
C ALA A 147 -8.72 -11.23 -0.46
N HIS A 148 -9.27 -12.13 -1.26
CA HIS A 148 -8.62 -12.77 -2.38
C HIS A 148 -9.42 -12.53 -3.63
N LEU A 149 -8.76 -12.02 -4.68
CA LEU A 149 -9.36 -11.76 -5.99
C LEU A 149 -8.49 -12.39 -7.08
N TYR A 150 -9.12 -13.04 -8.05
CA TYR A 150 -8.45 -13.52 -9.26
C TYR A 150 -9.00 -12.81 -10.48
N THR A 151 -8.14 -12.17 -11.24
CA THR A 151 -8.52 -11.47 -12.47
C THR A 151 -7.36 -11.46 -13.46
N GLU A 152 -7.61 -11.78 -14.72
CA GLU A 152 -6.65 -11.72 -15.84
C GLU A 152 -5.31 -12.43 -15.55
N GLY A 153 -5.40 -13.62 -14.93
CA GLY A 153 -4.24 -14.45 -14.61
C GLY A 153 -3.44 -13.99 -13.40
N VAL A 154 -3.96 -13.04 -12.62
CA VAL A 154 -3.31 -12.51 -11.42
C VAL A 154 -4.20 -12.76 -10.20
N ALA A 155 -3.58 -13.28 -9.14
CA ALA A 155 -4.18 -13.39 -7.82
C ALA A 155 -3.75 -12.20 -6.97
N PHE A 156 -4.70 -11.45 -6.45
CA PHE A 156 -4.49 -10.37 -5.49
C PHE A 156 -4.90 -10.83 -4.10
N ILE A 157 -4.13 -10.41 -3.10
CA ILE A 157 -4.49 -10.52 -1.69
C ILE A 157 -4.52 -9.10 -1.13
N LEU A 158 -5.66 -8.72 -0.57
CA LEU A 158 -5.87 -7.45 0.09
C LEU A 158 -6.09 -7.71 1.57
N THR A 159 -5.45 -6.94 2.44
CA THR A 159 -5.66 -7.05 3.88
C THR A 159 -5.91 -5.69 4.50
N GLN A 160 -6.95 -5.62 5.32
CA GLN A 160 -7.37 -4.43 6.04
C GLN A 160 -7.67 -4.78 7.48
N GLU A 161 -7.09 -4.05 8.44
CA GLU A 161 -7.39 -4.24 9.85
C GLU A 161 -8.75 -3.61 10.18
N ILE A 162 -9.54 -4.31 10.98
CA ILE A 162 -10.84 -3.84 11.45
C ILE A 162 -10.92 -3.96 12.97
N PHE A 163 -11.82 -3.15 13.54
CA PHE A 163 -12.17 -3.16 14.95
C PHE A 163 -13.67 -3.33 15.09
N ASP A 164 -14.11 -4.35 15.86
CA ASP A 164 -15.54 -4.66 16.00
C ASP A 164 -15.85 -5.30 17.36
N VAL A 165 -16.35 -4.48 18.30
CA VAL A 165 -16.84 -4.90 19.62
C VAL A 165 -18.37 -5.04 19.66
N SER A 166 -19.02 -5.24 18.52
CA SER A 166 -20.50 -5.31 18.46
C SER A 166 -21.08 -6.60 19.04
N ASP A 167 -20.27 -7.65 19.16
CA ASP A 167 -20.69 -8.91 19.80
C ASP A 167 -20.89 -8.69 21.30
N SER A 168 -21.99 -9.20 21.85
CA SER A 168 -22.38 -9.05 23.27
C SER A 168 -21.33 -9.55 24.25
N LYS A 169 -20.47 -10.51 23.86
CA LYS A 169 -19.37 -10.99 24.69
C LYS A 169 -18.29 -9.94 24.96
N TYR A 170 -18.24 -8.85 24.17
CA TYR A 170 -17.28 -7.73 24.33
C TYR A 170 -17.95 -6.49 24.97
N GLU A 171 -19.10 -6.63 25.61
CA GLU A 171 -19.81 -5.47 26.18
C GLU A 171 -18.99 -4.76 27.27
N GLU A 172 -18.23 -5.49 28.09
CA GLU A 172 -17.33 -4.90 29.11
C GLU A 172 -16.18 -4.10 28.45
N ASP A 173 -15.57 -4.67 27.40
CA ASP A 173 -14.53 -4.00 26.63
C ASP A 173 -15.08 -2.73 25.99
N LYS A 174 -16.26 -2.82 25.37
CA LYS A 174 -16.95 -1.68 24.75
C LYS A 174 -17.20 -0.56 25.74
N GLN A 175 -17.71 -0.87 26.94
CA GLN A 175 -17.91 0.11 27.98
C GLN A 175 -16.60 0.74 28.46
N THR A 176 -15.52 -0.04 28.50
CA THR A 176 -14.19 0.45 28.86
C THR A 176 -13.67 1.43 27.81
N PHE A 177 -13.82 1.15 26.52
CA PHE A 177 -13.44 2.06 25.44
C PHE A 177 -14.25 3.37 25.48
N ILE A 178 -15.57 3.28 25.70
CA ILE A 178 -16.44 4.46 25.83
C ILE A 178 -15.99 5.34 27.02
N LYS A 179 -15.72 4.73 28.17
CA LYS A 179 -15.22 5.47 29.35
C LYS A 179 -13.85 6.10 29.10
N ALA A 180 -13.03 5.50 28.26
CA ALA A 180 -11.75 6.04 27.83
C ALA A 180 -11.87 7.15 26.77
N GLY A 181 -13.09 7.49 26.33
CA GLY A 181 -13.36 8.60 25.41
C GLY A 181 -13.43 8.22 23.93
N PHE A 182 -13.47 6.92 23.61
CA PHE A 182 -13.69 6.49 22.22
C PHE A 182 -15.15 6.72 21.81
N ASP A 183 -15.36 7.21 20.62
CA ASP A 183 -16.70 7.36 20.05
C ASP A 183 -17.27 5.97 19.71
N ASN A 184 -18.52 5.73 20.12
CA ASN A 184 -19.20 4.45 19.85
C ASN A 184 -19.29 4.12 18.36
N SER A 185 -19.30 5.13 17.48
CA SER A 185 -19.29 4.93 16.02
C SER A 185 -17.98 4.33 15.51
N THR A 186 -16.86 4.50 16.23
CA THR A 186 -15.55 3.96 15.87
C THR A 186 -15.31 2.54 16.41
N LEU A 187 -16.20 2.05 17.28
CA LEU A 187 -16.07 0.75 17.91
C LEU A 187 -16.57 -0.41 17.05
N ASN A 188 -17.13 -0.12 15.88
CA ASN A 188 -17.46 -1.08 14.83
C ASN A 188 -17.24 -0.43 13.46
N ASP A 189 -16.03 -0.54 12.92
CA ASP A 189 -15.66 -0.03 11.59
C ASP A 189 -15.80 -1.09 10.47
N LYS A 190 -16.12 -2.35 10.84
CA LYS A 190 -16.25 -3.47 9.89
C LYS A 190 -17.17 -3.17 8.71
N PRO A 191 -18.40 -2.65 8.86
CA PRO A 191 -19.29 -2.45 7.71
C PRO A 191 -18.70 -1.48 6.68
N ALA A 192 -18.12 -0.37 7.14
CA ALA A 192 -17.50 0.63 6.26
C ALA A 192 -16.27 0.07 5.55
N LYS A 193 -15.38 -0.59 6.28
CA LYS A 193 -14.15 -1.18 5.74
C LYS A 193 -14.43 -2.37 4.82
N LEU A 194 -15.47 -3.16 5.08
CA LEU A 194 -15.90 -4.22 4.16
C LEU A 194 -16.38 -3.65 2.82
N ALA A 195 -17.18 -2.59 2.85
CA ALA A 195 -17.64 -1.90 1.65
C ALA A 195 -16.48 -1.26 0.88
N GLU A 196 -15.55 -0.61 1.56
CA GLU A 196 -14.34 -0.07 0.97
C GLU A 196 -13.50 -1.16 0.30
N LEU A 197 -13.29 -2.29 0.97
CA LEU A 197 -12.52 -3.40 0.44
C LEU A 197 -13.15 -3.99 -0.82
N GLN A 198 -14.48 -4.11 -0.85
CA GLN A 198 -15.23 -4.55 -2.04
C GLN A 198 -15.11 -3.55 -3.20
N ASP A 199 -15.17 -2.25 -2.93
CA ASP A 199 -14.94 -1.21 -3.94
C ASP A 199 -13.53 -1.29 -4.51
N LEU A 200 -12.50 -1.40 -3.66
CA LEU A 200 -11.11 -1.58 -4.10
C LEU A 200 -10.95 -2.83 -4.98
N MET A 201 -11.54 -3.96 -4.58
CA MET A 201 -11.51 -5.19 -5.38
C MET A 201 -12.16 -5.00 -6.76
N SER A 202 -13.23 -4.24 -6.84
CA SER A 202 -13.95 -3.98 -8.11
C SER A 202 -13.13 -3.18 -9.11
N ARG A 203 -12.13 -2.42 -8.65
CA ARG A 203 -11.27 -1.56 -9.46
C ARG A 203 -9.93 -2.19 -9.84
N LEU A 204 -9.60 -3.36 -9.29
CA LEU A 204 -8.36 -4.07 -9.60
C LEU A 204 -8.49 -4.89 -10.88
N SER A 205 -7.48 -4.83 -11.74
CA SER A 205 -7.31 -5.71 -12.92
C SER A 205 -5.90 -6.26 -12.99
N GLY A 206 -5.76 -7.48 -13.53
CA GLY A 206 -4.47 -8.09 -13.79
C GLY A 206 -3.79 -7.41 -14.98
N ARG A 207 -2.47 -7.30 -14.96
CA ARG A 207 -1.66 -6.70 -16.03
C ARG A 207 -0.27 -7.33 -16.05
N LYS A 208 0.35 -7.47 -17.20
CA LYS A 208 1.78 -7.75 -17.26
C LYS A 208 2.58 -6.51 -16.86
N ASN A 209 3.69 -6.69 -16.16
CA ASN A 209 4.49 -5.56 -15.67
C ASN A 209 5.12 -4.71 -16.80
N ASP A 210 5.37 -5.33 -17.95
CA ASP A 210 5.89 -4.68 -19.16
C ASP A 210 4.81 -4.07 -20.06
N GLU A 211 3.54 -4.23 -19.70
CA GLU A 211 2.41 -3.68 -20.45
C GLU A 211 2.02 -2.30 -19.90
N ILE A 212 1.96 -1.30 -20.78
CA ILE A 212 1.48 0.02 -20.41
C ILE A 212 -0.04 0.06 -20.56
N PRO A 213 -0.78 0.31 -19.47
CA PRO A 213 -2.24 0.32 -19.53
C PRO A 213 -2.76 1.53 -20.33
N VAL A 214 -3.78 1.31 -21.13
CA VAL A 214 -4.52 2.39 -21.82
C VAL A 214 -5.62 2.97 -20.95
N GLN A 215 -6.05 2.26 -19.91
CA GLN A 215 -7.10 2.69 -18.99
C GLN A 215 -6.53 3.61 -17.92
N PRO A 216 -7.30 4.64 -17.48
CA PRO A 216 -6.86 5.49 -16.37
C PRO A 216 -6.75 4.73 -15.07
N GLY A 217 -5.64 4.92 -14.35
CA GLY A 217 -5.42 4.23 -13.09
C GLY A 217 -4.00 4.40 -12.55
N SER A 218 -3.68 3.58 -11.57
CA SER A 218 -2.34 3.50 -10.97
C SER A 218 -1.79 2.09 -11.15
N CYS A 219 -0.62 2.00 -11.76
CA CYS A 219 0.10 0.73 -11.92
C CYS A 219 0.61 0.24 -10.57
N ILE A 220 0.28 -0.99 -10.25
CA ILE A 220 0.84 -1.77 -9.14
C ILE A 220 1.52 -3.02 -9.72
N ALA A 221 2.26 -3.77 -8.89
CA ALA A 221 2.88 -5.01 -9.34
C ALA A 221 1.81 -5.95 -9.93
N GLU A 222 2.06 -6.50 -11.13
CA GLU A 222 1.15 -7.40 -11.85
C GLU A 222 -0.28 -6.87 -12.05
N GLY A 223 -0.54 -5.57 -11.82
CA GLY A 223 -1.89 -5.05 -11.85
C GLY A 223 -2.05 -3.58 -12.15
N LEU A 224 -3.29 -3.20 -12.36
CA LEU A 224 -3.77 -1.83 -12.48
C LEU A 224 -4.88 -1.61 -11.44
N PHE A 225 -4.77 -0.52 -10.69
CA PHE A 225 -5.86 0.00 -9.87
C PHE A 225 -6.56 1.12 -10.65
N GLY A 226 -7.73 0.80 -11.20
CA GLY A 226 -8.52 1.72 -12.01
C GLY A 226 -9.13 2.87 -11.21
N THR A 227 -9.42 3.98 -11.88
CA THR A 227 -10.14 5.12 -11.27
C THR A 227 -11.63 4.81 -11.05
N GLU A 228 -12.17 3.84 -11.81
CA GLU A 228 -13.56 3.40 -11.74
C GLU A 228 -13.63 1.88 -11.60
N ALA A 229 -14.77 1.38 -11.13
CA ALA A 229 -15.04 -0.05 -11.10
C ALA A 229 -14.98 -0.64 -12.51
N ARG A 230 -14.46 -1.87 -12.61
CA ARG A 230 -14.44 -2.61 -13.89
C ARG A 230 -15.86 -2.87 -14.36
N ASN A 231 -16.13 -2.60 -15.62
CA ASN A 231 -17.34 -3.10 -16.26
C ASN A 231 -17.07 -4.53 -16.78
N PRO A 232 -17.70 -5.57 -16.20
CA PRO A 232 -17.48 -6.95 -16.60
C PRO A 232 -17.87 -7.24 -18.06
N GLU A 233 -18.71 -6.39 -18.66
CA GLU A 233 -19.17 -6.55 -20.07
C GLU A 233 -18.11 -6.09 -21.09
N ARG A 234 -17.06 -5.37 -20.69
CA ARG A 234 -16.01 -4.90 -21.59
C ARG A 234 -14.81 -5.82 -21.76
N THR A 235 -14.78 -6.97 -21.09
CA THR A 235 -13.65 -7.91 -21.13
C THR A 235 -13.91 -9.09 -22.04
N LEU A 236 -14.41 -8.87 -23.27
CA LEU A 236 -14.34 -9.85 -24.34
C LEU A 236 -13.86 -9.18 -25.63
N PRO A 237 -12.71 -9.53 -26.19
CA PRO A 237 -12.59 -9.73 -27.63
C PRO A 237 -12.91 -11.17 -28.00
#